data_3e87b26326032c559ccbd5e477895d6c
#
_entry.id   3e87b26326032c559ccbd5e477895d6c
#
_cell.length_a   1.000
_cell.length_b   1.000
_cell.length_c   1.000
_cell.angle_alpha   90.00
_cell.angle_beta   90.00
_cell.angle_gamma   90.00
#
_symmetry.space_group_name_H-M   'P 1'
#
loop_
_entity.id
_entity.type
_entity.pdbx_description
1 polymer ?
#
loop_
_entity_poly.entity_id
_entity_poly.type
_entity_poly.pdbx_seq_one_letter_code
_entity_poly.pdbx_strand_id
1 'polypeptide(L)'
;EVLRERRVTRVGGTEPRDVDFRLILVQRRPPEGTVAAGRLREDLYGEVRGVQVRIPPLRERKGDIPLLMDHFIRVEAPERAPIRVTREAADRLVDYRWPGNVRELHEAVCRALVTCDEEIGLEDLPDRIRRGGEGLTPDGDDPGPLPPETLDLRALERWAVHRAVASCGGNMTEAAARLGIGRTTLYRKLDAYGLR
;
A
#
# COMPACT_ATOMS: atom_id res chain seq x y z
N GLU A 1 -1.10 -0.82 -32.08
CA GLU A 1 -0.49 -0.34 -33.33
C GLU A 1 0.82 0.39 -33.03
N VAL A 2 0.86 1.46 -32.21
CA VAL A 2 2.09 2.25 -31.91
C VAL A 2 3.25 1.39 -31.37
N LEU A 3 2.96 0.41 -30.51
CA LEU A 3 3.99 -0.46 -29.91
C LEU A 3 4.65 -1.38 -30.94
N ARG A 4 3.90 -1.79 -31.95
CA ARG A 4 4.36 -2.73 -32.98
C ARG A 4 4.98 -2.00 -34.16
N GLU A 5 4.31 -0.98 -34.66
CA GLU A 5 4.69 -0.31 -35.90
C GLU A 5 5.66 0.86 -35.68
N ARG A 6 5.84 1.29 -34.42
CA ARG A 6 6.67 2.46 -34.10
C ARG A 6 6.23 3.73 -34.85
N ARG A 7 4.92 3.84 -35.11
CA ARG A 7 4.31 4.96 -35.82
C ARG A 7 3.14 5.52 -35.05
N VAL A 8 2.98 6.84 -35.10
CA VAL A 8 1.86 7.54 -34.48
C VAL A 8 1.28 8.57 -35.45
N THR A 9 -0.04 8.59 -35.54
CA THR A 9 -0.76 9.64 -36.27
C THR A 9 -1.31 10.65 -35.26
N ARG A 10 -1.08 11.94 -35.48
CA ARG A 10 -1.63 12.99 -34.63
C ARG A 10 -3.17 12.97 -34.70
N VAL A 11 -3.83 13.29 -33.59
CA VAL A 11 -5.28 13.45 -33.56
C VAL A 11 -5.67 14.56 -34.55
N GLY A 12 -6.57 14.23 -35.48
CA GLY A 12 -6.99 15.12 -36.57
C GLY A 12 -6.03 15.20 -37.77
N GLY A 13 -4.90 14.49 -37.72
CA GLY A 13 -3.97 14.39 -38.85
C GLY A 13 -4.12 13.06 -39.59
N THR A 14 -3.58 12.98 -40.82
CA THR A 14 -3.60 11.80 -41.68
C THR A 14 -2.20 11.21 -41.90
N GLU A 15 -1.14 11.94 -41.59
CA GLU A 15 0.22 11.50 -41.85
C GLU A 15 0.80 10.75 -40.62
N PRO A 16 1.19 9.47 -40.79
CA PRO A 16 1.90 8.74 -39.77
C PRO A 16 3.35 9.25 -39.64
N ARG A 17 3.84 9.33 -38.40
CA ARG A 17 5.21 9.70 -38.06
C ARG A 17 5.89 8.57 -37.33
N ASP A 18 7.12 8.26 -37.69
CA ASP A 18 7.95 7.31 -36.99
C ASP A 18 8.29 7.85 -35.60
N VAL A 19 8.24 7.00 -34.59
CA VAL A 19 8.58 7.33 -33.21
C VAL A 19 9.55 6.29 -32.65
N ASP A 20 10.63 6.78 -32.04
CA ASP A 20 11.53 5.93 -31.27
C ASP A 20 11.29 6.17 -29.78
N PHE A 21 11.02 5.10 -29.04
CA PHE A 21 10.74 5.17 -27.61
C PHE A 21 11.08 3.85 -26.90
N ARG A 22 11.40 3.94 -25.63
CA ARG A 22 11.49 2.81 -24.73
C ARG A 22 10.25 2.78 -23.83
N LEU A 23 9.52 1.67 -23.85
CA LEU A 23 8.34 1.48 -23.01
C LEU A 23 8.75 0.90 -21.65
N ILE A 24 8.31 1.54 -20.57
CA ILE A 24 8.38 1.02 -19.21
C ILE A 24 6.96 1.00 -18.66
N LEU A 25 6.44 -0.20 -18.40
CA LEU A 25 5.11 -0.40 -17.84
C LEU A 25 5.22 -0.63 -16.33
N VAL A 26 4.51 0.17 -15.55
CA VAL A 26 4.48 0.03 -14.08
C VAL A 26 3.08 -0.42 -13.66
N GLN A 27 3.01 -1.52 -12.90
CA GLN A 27 1.76 -2.06 -12.38
C GLN A 27 1.87 -2.36 -10.88
N ARG A 28 0.77 -2.20 -10.15
CA ARG A 28 0.68 -2.53 -8.73
C ARG A 28 0.30 -4.00 -8.49
N ARG A 29 -0.33 -4.65 -9.45
CA ARG A 29 -0.79 -6.04 -9.38
C ARG A 29 -0.10 -6.88 -10.45
N PRO A 30 0.06 -8.18 -10.23
CA PRO A 30 0.56 -9.08 -11.28
C PRO A 30 -0.28 -8.94 -12.55
N PRO A 31 0.36 -8.78 -13.73
CA PRO A 31 -0.35 -8.54 -14.98
C PRO A 31 -1.31 -9.68 -15.36
N GLU A 32 -1.00 -10.91 -14.98
CA GLU A 32 -1.83 -12.09 -15.22
C GLU A 32 -3.21 -11.95 -14.57
N GLY A 33 -3.27 -11.49 -13.32
CA GLY A 33 -4.52 -11.22 -12.61
C GLY A 33 -5.31 -10.07 -13.22
N THR A 34 -4.62 -9.12 -13.84
CA THR A 34 -5.24 -7.96 -14.50
C THR A 34 -5.87 -8.35 -15.83
N VAL A 35 -5.23 -9.26 -16.57
CA VAL A 35 -5.79 -9.86 -17.81
C VAL A 35 -7.00 -10.72 -17.47
N ALA A 36 -6.88 -11.61 -16.48
CA ALA A 36 -7.99 -12.47 -16.05
C ALA A 36 -9.22 -11.67 -15.57
N ALA A 37 -9.00 -10.50 -14.99
CA ALA A 37 -10.08 -9.58 -14.59
C ALA A 37 -10.62 -8.71 -15.75
N GLY A 38 -10.15 -8.88 -16.99
CA GLY A 38 -10.56 -8.11 -18.17
C GLY A 38 -10.11 -6.63 -18.16
N ARG A 39 -9.21 -6.25 -17.24
CA ARG A 39 -8.73 -4.86 -17.10
C ARG A 39 -7.52 -4.56 -17.97
N LEU A 40 -6.85 -5.58 -18.48
CA LEU A 40 -5.77 -5.50 -19.44
C LEU A 40 -6.11 -6.44 -20.60
N ARG A 41 -6.09 -5.92 -21.80
CA ARG A 41 -6.32 -6.73 -23.01
C ARG A 41 -5.20 -7.74 -23.19
N GLU A 42 -5.54 -8.95 -23.56
CA GLU A 42 -4.58 -10.05 -23.73
C GLU A 42 -3.56 -9.76 -24.87
N ASP A 43 -4.02 -9.13 -25.95
CA ASP A 43 -3.16 -8.72 -27.06
C ASP A 43 -2.13 -7.67 -26.60
N LEU A 44 -2.54 -6.69 -25.80
CA LEU A 44 -1.64 -5.68 -25.23
C LEU A 44 -0.66 -6.31 -24.26
N TYR A 45 -1.12 -7.26 -23.42
CA TYR A 45 -0.24 -7.99 -22.52
C TYR A 45 0.84 -8.76 -23.29
N GLY A 46 0.47 -9.41 -24.41
CA GLY A 46 1.41 -10.08 -25.30
C GLY A 46 2.51 -9.16 -25.84
N GLU A 47 2.15 -7.92 -26.22
CA GLU A 47 3.10 -6.94 -26.76
C GLU A 47 4.05 -6.36 -25.71
N VAL A 48 3.57 -6.21 -24.44
CA VAL A 48 4.37 -5.61 -23.36
C VAL A 48 5.05 -6.64 -22.46
N ARG A 49 4.78 -7.92 -22.66
CA ARG A 49 5.34 -9.04 -21.92
C ARG A 49 6.82 -9.24 -22.27
N GLY A 50 7.67 -8.38 -21.73
CA GLY A 50 9.11 -8.46 -21.89
C GLY A 50 9.80 -8.84 -20.59
N VAL A 51 10.85 -8.10 -20.24
CA VAL A 51 11.55 -8.27 -18.96
C VAL A 51 10.68 -7.77 -17.82
N GLN A 52 10.34 -8.66 -16.89
CA GLN A 52 9.60 -8.31 -15.68
C GLN A 52 10.56 -8.10 -14.52
N VAL A 53 10.47 -6.96 -13.89
CA VAL A 53 11.20 -6.65 -12.66
C VAL A 53 10.19 -6.52 -11.53
N ARG A 54 10.20 -7.48 -10.60
CA ARG A 54 9.38 -7.41 -9.38
C ARG A 54 10.14 -6.66 -8.31
N ILE A 55 9.54 -5.59 -7.81
CA ILE A 55 10.05 -4.87 -6.64
C ILE A 55 9.34 -5.43 -5.41
N PRO A 56 10.05 -6.12 -4.50
CA PRO A 56 9.42 -6.65 -3.30
C PRO A 56 9.02 -5.51 -2.35
N PRO A 57 7.96 -5.68 -1.55
CA PRO A 57 7.59 -4.72 -0.52
C PRO A 57 8.66 -4.63 0.57
N LEU A 58 8.69 -3.52 1.30
CA LEU A 58 9.74 -3.23 2.28
C LEU A 58 9.85 -4.31 3.38
N ARG A 59 8.73 -4.92 3.79
CA ARG A 59 8.69 -6.05 4.73
C ARG A 59 9.46 -7.29 4.28
N GLU A 60 9.66 -7.47 2.97
CA GLU A 60 10.43 -8.59 2.39
C GLU A 60 11.94 -8.24 2.23
N ARG A 61 12.30 -6.97 2.46
CA ARG A 61 13.68 -6.47 2.37
C ARG A 61 14.04 -5.61 3.59
N LYS A 62 13.81 -6.17 4.77
CA LYS A 62 14.05 -5.50 6.06
C LYS A 62 15.47 -4.94 6.22
N GLY A 63 16.46 -5.58 5.59
CA GLY A 63 17.85 -5.12 5.58
C GLY A 63 18.07 -3.75 4.94
N ASP A 64 17.12 -3.29 4.08
CA ASP A 64 17.21 -1.98 3.46
C ASP A 64 16.73 -0.86 4.40
N ILE A 65 15.97 -1.19 5.45
CA ILE A 65 15.36 -0.19 6.35
C ILE A 65 16.43 0.70 7.00
N PRO A 66 17.50 0.20 7.61
CA PRO A 66 18.53 1.05 8.20
C PRO A 66 19.20 1.97 7.18
N LEU A 67 19.46 1.47 5.97
CA LEU A 67 20.07 2.25 4.89
C LEU A 67 19.17 3.36 4.39
N LEU A 68 17.88 3.07 4.25
CA LEU A 68 16.86 4.07 3.86
C LEU A 68 16.69 5.13 4.94
N MET A 69 16.67 4.73 6.21
CA MET A 69 16.60 5.68 7.33
C MET A 69 17.78 6.66 7.33
N ASP A 70 19.00 6.13 7.24
CA ASP A 70 20.21 6.94 7.18
C ASP A 70 20.19 7.90 5.97
N HIS A 71 19.72 7.42 4.82
CA HIS A 71 19.52 8.26 3.64
C HIS A 71 18.52 9.39 3.89
N PHE A 72 17.34 9.08 4.45
CA PHE A 72 16.32 10.09 4.71
C PHE A 72 16.75 11.11 5.76
N ILE A 73 17.41 10.69 6.84
CA ILE A 73 17.96 11.59 7.84
C ILE A 73 18.93 12.59 7.20
N ARG A 74 19.83 12.14 6.34
CA ARG A 74 20.78 13.02 5.65
C ARG A 74 20.11 13.98 4.66
N VAL A 75 19.07 13.54 3.98
CA VAL A 75 18.37 14.37 2.99
C VAL A 75 17.48 15.40 3.66
N GLU A 76 16.77 15.01 4.71
CA GLU A 76 15.77 15.87 5.36
C GLU A 76 16.36 16.78 6.45
N ALA A 77 17.51 16.41 7.01
CA ALA A 77 18.18 17.18 8.04
C ALA A 77 19.70 17.38 7.77
N PRO A 78 20.07 17.93 6.61
CA PRO A 78 21.48 18.04 6.19
C PRO A 78 22.31 18.94 7.12
N GLU A 79 21.69 19.94 7.73
CA GLU A 79 22.36 20.90 8.63
C GLU A 79 22.48 20.38 10.08
N ARG A 80 21.82 19.26 10.39
CA ARG A 80 21.89 18.68 11.73
C ARG A 80 23.05 17.68 11.81
N ALA A 81 23.86 17.77 12.85
CA ALA A 81 24.92 16.79 13.14
C ALA A 81 24.35 15.37 13.12
N PRO A 82 25.15 14.31 12.91
CA PRO A 82 24.64 12.98 12.65
C PRO A 82 23.64 12.55 13.73
N ILE A 83 22.37 12.59 13.37
CA ILE A 83 21.27 12.16 14.23
C ILE A 83 21.37 10.65 14.35
N ARG A 84 21.45 10.17 15.57
CA ARG A 84 21.49 8.73 15.87
C ARG A 84 20.07 8.20 15.96
N VAL A 85 19.92 6.89 15.81
CA VAL A 85 18.68 6.19 16.09
C VAL A 85 18.95 5.23 17.23
N THR A 86 18.14 5.29 18.29
CA THR A 86 18.30 4.36 19.41
C THR A 86 18.07 2.92 18.94
N ARG A 87 18.69 1.96 19.61
CA ARG A 87 18.53 0.54 19.26
C ARG A 87 17.06 0.12 19.33
N GLU A 88 16.34 0.56 20.35
CA GLU A 88 14.93 0.24 20.53
C GLU A 88 14.06 0.78 19.37
N ALA A 89 14.32 2.01 18.93
CA ALA A 89 13.63 2.59 17.79
C ALA A 89 13.97 1.86 16.48
N ALA A 90 15.25 1.53 16.28
CA ALA A 90 15.71 0.79 15.10
C ALA A 90 15.09 -0.62 15.02
N ASP A 91 15.08 -1.37 16.13
CA ASP A 91 14.47 -2.70 16.21
C ASP A 91 12.98 -2.62 15.90
N ARG A 92 12.29 -1.61 16.44
CA ARG A 92 10.87 -1.38 16.18
C ARG A 92 10.56 -1.06 14.72
N LEU A 93 11.40 -0.23 14.09
CA LEU A 93 11.27 0.13 12.68
C LEU A 93 11.52 -1.07 11.76
N VAL A 94 12.47 -1.95 12.09
CA VAL A 94 12.75 -3.18 11.33
C VAL A 94 11.61 -4.19 11.46
N ASP A 95 10.93 -4.25 12.60
CA ASP A 95 9.85 -5.20 12.86
C ASP A 95 8.50 -4.74 12.31
N TYR A 96 8.33 -3.46 12.06
CA TYR A 96 7.09 -2.94 11.50
C TYR A 96 6.87 -3.39 10.05
N ARG A 97 5.63 -3.62 9.66
CA ARG A 97 5.26 -4.23 8.36
C ARG A 97 5.34 -3.31 7.17
N TRP A 98 5.33 -2.01 7.38
CA TRP A 98 5.41 -0.98 6.34
C TRP A 98 4.38 -1.16 5.22
N PRO A 99 3.06 -1.11 5.48
CA PRO A 99 2.04 -1.21 4.44
C PRO A 99 2.20 -0.13 3.36
N GLY A 100 2.58 1.09 3.73
CA GLY A 100 2.92 2.19 2.81
C GLY A 100 4.34 2.11 2.24
N ASN A 101 5.07 1.01 2.53
CA ASN A 101 6.42 0.76 2.04
C ASN A 101 7.39 1.93 2.35
N VAL A 102 8.25 2.28 1.38
CA VAL A 102 9.28 3.31 1.50
C VAL A 102 8.70 4.70 1.77
N ARG A 103 7.53 5.01 1.23
CA ARG A 103 6.87 6.30 1.48
C ARG A 103 6.48 6.47 2.94
N GLU A 104 5.91 5.44 3.53
CA GLU A 104 5.53 5.45 4.94
C GLU A 104 6.74 5.53 5.86
N LEU A 105 7.82 4.82 5.53
CA LEU A 105 9.09 4.93 6.24
C LEU A 105 9.63 6.36 6.18
N HIS A 106 9.65 6.98 5.01
CA HIS A 106 10.07 8.37 4.84
C HIS A 106 9.23 9.32 5.69
N GLU A 107 7.90 9.22 5.65
CA GLU A 107 7.00 10.03 6.48
C GLU A 107 7.24 9.84 7.98
N ALA A 108 7.52 8.62 8.41
CA ALA A 108 7.82 8.32 9.81
C ALA A 108 9.15 8.96 10.25
N VAL A 109 10.18 8.90 9.42
CA VAL A 109 11.47 9.55 9.67
C VAL A 109 11.30 11.07 9.71
N CYS A 110 10.60 11.69 8.75
CA CYS A 110 10.35 13.13 8.75
C CYS A 110 9.65 13.58 10.03
N ARG A 111 8.66 12.83 10.52
CA ARG A 111 7.98 13.15 11.79
C ARG A 111 8.91 13.03 12.98
N ALA A 112 9.69 11.97 13.06
CA ALA A 112 10.65 11.79 14.14
C ALA A 112 11.70 12.90 14.18
N LEU A 113 12.15 13.39 13.02
CA LEU A 113 13.09 14.51 12.91
C LEU A 113 12.53 15.84 13.43
N VAL A 114 11.21 16.01 13.46
CA VAL A 114 10.56 17.21 14.02
C VAL A 114 10.58 17.20 15.55
N THR A 115 10.50 16.02 16.17
CA THR A 115 10.38 15.87 17.63
C THR A 115 11.69 15.55 18.31
N CYS A 116 12.63 14.88 17.62
CA CYS A 116 13.91 14.51 18.21
C CYS A 116 14.88 15.70 18.29
N ASP A 117 15.73 15.70 19.30
CA ASP A 117 16.84 16.65 19.45
C ASP A 117 18.12 16.09 18.77
N GLU A 118 18.83 15.18 19.41
CA GLU A 118 20.11 14.62 18.92
C GLU A 118 19.97 13.17 18.44
N GLU A 119 18.97 12.45 18.92
CA GLU A 119 18.70 11.08 18.53
C GLU A 119 17.21 10.79 18.41
N ILE A 120 16.86 9.89 17.50
CA ILE A 120 15.49 9.40 17.33
C ILE A 120 15.26 8.26 18.31
N GLY A 121 14.43 8.50 19.30
CA GLY A 121 13.96 7.54 20.28
C GLY A 121 12.66 6.85 19.88
N LEU A 122 12.22 5.92 20.71
CA LEU A 122 10.94 5.24 20.51
C LEU A 122 9.75 6.23 20.61
N GLU A 123 9.87 7.23 21.46
CA GLU A 123 8.89 8.29 21.70
C GLU A 123 8.64 9.19 20.49
N ASP A 124 9.65 9.36 19.63
CA ASP A 124 9.56 10.15 18.40
C ASP A 124 8.83 9.42 17.27
N LEU A 125 8.70 8.11 17.39
CA LEU A 125 8.03 7.31 16.39
C LEU A 125 6.50 7.45 16.49
N PRO A 126 5.80 7.44 15.34
CA PRO A 126 4.34 7.40 15.33
C PRO A 126 3.77 6.28 16.20
N ASP A 127 2.67 6.54 16.88
CA ASP A 127 2.02 5.59 17.82
C ASP A 127 1.81 4.19 17.25
N ARG A 128 1.43 4.10 15.97
CA ARG A 128 1.23 2.84 15.27
C ARG A 128 2.49 1.98 15.17
N ILE A 129 3.66 2.64 15.03
CA ILE A 129 4.97 1.97 14.96
C ILE A 129 5.42 1.65 16.38
N ARG A 130 5.31 2.60 17.29
CA ARG A 130 5.71 2.47 18.71
C ARG A 130 5.02 1.30 19.41
N ARG A 131 3.71 1.13 19.19
CA ARG A 131 2.92 0.04 19.79
C ARG A 131 3.17 -1.34 19.17
N GLY A 132 4.07 -1.44 18.18
CA GLY A 132 4.48 -2.73 17.61
C GLY A 132 3.48 -3.38 16.70
N GLY A 133 2.49 -2.65 16.20
CA GLY A 133 1.46 -3.22 15.32
C GLY A 133 0.67 -4.38 15.92
N GLU A 134 0.72 -4.57 17.24
CA GLU A 134 -0.14 -5.50 17.96
C GLU A 134 -1.58 -4.97 17.90
N GLY A 135 -2.31 -5.42 16.91
CA GLY A 135 -3.68 -5.00 16.63
C GLY A 135 -3.95 -4.69 15.16
N LEU A 136 -2.91 -4.51 14.35
CA LEU A 136 -3.06 -4.54 12.90
C LEU A 136 -2.82 -5.97 12.43
N THR A 137 -3.92 -6.68 12.21
CA THR A 137 -3.91 -7.95 11.48
C THR A 137 -3.11 -7.78 10.20
N PRO A 138 -2.50 -8.85 9.63
CA PRO A 138 -1.77 -8.80 8.36
C PRO A 138 -2.49 -8.07 7.23
N ASP A 139 -3.77 -7.83 7.41
CA ASP A 139 -4.69 -7.17 6.48
C ASP A 139 -5.13 -5.76 6.93
N GLY A 140 -4.59 -5.21 8.04
CA GLY A 140 -5.10 -3.99 8.69
C GLY A 140 -4.77 -2.67 7.99
N ASP A 141 -3.80 -2.64 7.09
CA ASP A 141 -3.41 -1.47 6.26
C ASP A 141 -3.10 -1.84 4.80
N ASP A 142 -3.33 -3.06 4.42
CA ASP A 142 -3.81 -3.26 3.06
C ASP A 142 -5.15 -2.50 3.01
N PRO A 143 -5.37 -1.56 2.09
CA PRO A 143 -6.69 -0.99 1.89
C PRO A 143 -7.70 -2.07 1.50
N GLY A 144 -7.59 -3.26 2.02
CA GLY A 144 -8.37 -4.46 1.79
C GLY A 144 -8.92 -4.51 0.36
N PRO A 145 -9.46 -5.48 -0.19
CA PRO A 145 -9.99 -5.40 -1.54
C PRO A 145 -10.78 -4.09 -1.64
N LEU A 146 -10.34 -3.20 -2.56
CA LEU A 146 -11.07 -1.97 -2.88
C LEU A 146 -12.55 -2.30 -2.86
N PRO A 147 -13.42 -1.38 -2.41
CA PRO A 147 -14.84 -1.63 -2.46
C PRO A 147 -15.16 -2.20 -3.84
N PRO A 148 -15.95 -3.25 -3.92
CA PRO A 148 -16.23 -3.88 -5.21
C PRO A 148 -16.61 -2.79 -6.19
N GLU A 149 -16.02 -2.77 -7.38
CA GLU A 149 -16.31 -1.79 -8.46
C GLU A 149 -17.75 -1.97 -8.99
N THR A 150 -18.64 -2.39 -8.14
CA THR A 150 -20.03 -2.65 -8.42
C THR A 150 -20.90 -1.72 -7.59
N LEU A 151 -21.97 -1.22 -8.19
CA LEU A 151 -23.04 -0.50 -7.47
C LEU A 151 -24.01 -1.47 -6.78
N ASP A 152 -23.70 -2.76 -6.73
CA ASP A 152 -24.48 -3.73 -5.96
C ASP A 152 -24.33 -3.46 -4.46
N LEU A 153 -25.41 -2.98 -3.86
CA LEU A 153 -25.49 -2.67 -2.43
C LEU A 153 -25.16 -3.88 -1.54
N ARG A 154 -25.50 -5.10 -1.96
CA ARG A 154 -25.18 -6.30 -1.20
C ARG A 154 -23.69 -6.58 -1.16
N ALA A 155 -23.00 -6.41 -2.29
CA ALA A 155 -21.56 -6.58 -2.38
C ALA A 155 -20.83 -5.51 -1.56
N LEU A 156 -21.27 -4.25 -1.64
CA LEU A 156 -20.75 -3.14 -0.84
C LEU A 156 -20.98 -3.36 0.66
N GLU A 157 -22.16 -3.79 1.03
CA GLU A 157 -22.52 -4.05 2.43
C GLU A 157 -21.73 -5.24 3.00
N ARG A 158 -21.61 -6.33 2.25
CA ARG A 158 -20.77 -7.49 2.63
C ARG A 158 -19.32 -7.06 2.86
N TRP A 159 -18.76 -6.28 1.94
CA TRP A 159 -17.43 -5.73 2.05
C TRP A 159 -17.27 -4.84 3.29
N ALA A 160 -18.21 -3.92 3.53
CA ALA A 160 -18.18 -3.01 4.67
C ALA A 160 -18.26 -3.76 6.01
N VAL A 161 -19.13 -4.76 6.11
CA VAL A 161 -19.29 -5.61 7.30
C VAL A 161 -18.00 -6.40 7.57
N HIS A 162 -17.46 -7.06 6.56
CA HIS A 162 -16.21 -7.81 6.69
C HIS A 162 -15.06 -6.91 7.15
N ARG A 163 -14.91 -5.75 6.52
CA ARG A 163 -13.86 -4.79 6.83
C ARG A 163 -14.00 -4.22 8.25
N ALA A 164 -15.20 -3.88 8.70
CA ALA A 164 -15.43 -3.34 10.03
C ALA A 164 -15.06 -4.38 11.11
N VAL A 165 -15.44 -5.64 10.93
CA VAL A 165 -15.10 -6.71 11.87
C VAL A 165 -13.59 -6.97 11.89
N ALA A 166 -12.95 -7.05 10.72
CA ALA A 166 -11.52 -7.24 10.62
C ALA A 166 -10.75 -6.07 11.26
N SER A 167 -11.14 -4.82 10.98
CA SER A 167 -10.46 -3.64 11.52
C SER A 167 -10.63 -3.42 13.02
N CYS A 168 -11.65 -4.09 13.64
CA CYS A 168 -11.88 -4.06 15.08
C CYS A 168 -11.37 -5.34 15.80
N GLY A 169 -10.52 -6.14 15.12
CA GLY A 169 -9.97 -7.37 15.72
C GLY A 169 -11.02 -8.35 16.21
N GLY A 170 -12.20 -8.40 15.56
CA GLY A 170 -13.33 -9.23 16.01
C GLY A 170 -14.18 -8.61 17.11
N ASN A 171 -13.90 -7.39 17.56
CA ASN A 171 -14.76 -6.71 18.55
C ASN A 171 -16.08 -6.26 17.91
N MET A 172 -17.12 -7.09 18.07
CA MET A 172 -18.44 -6.87 17.49
C MET A 172 -19.14 -5.61 17.96
N THR A 173 -18.84 -5.13 19.16
CA THR A 173 -19.43 -3.89 19.70
C THR A 173 -18.88 -2.68 18.98
N GLU A 174 -17.57 -2.64 18.80
CA GLU A 174 -16.87 -1.56 18.10
C GLU A 174 -17.17 -1.59 16.60
N ALA A 175 -17.16 -2.77 15.97
CA ALA A 175 -17.52 -2.95 14.57
C ALA A 175 -18.94 -2.46 14.26
N ALA A 176 -19.91 -2.79 15.13
CA ALA A 176 -21.29 -2.32 14.99
C ALA A 176 -21.39 -0.79 15.10
N ALA A 177 -20.67 -0.20 16.06
CA ALA A 177 -20.61 1.25 16.22
C ALA A 177 -20.03 1.96 14.99
N ARG A 178 -18.93 1.43 14.42
CA ARG A 178 -18.31 1.97 13.18
C ARG A 178 -19.23 1.89 11.95
N LEU A 179 -20.06 0.86 11.89
CA LEU A 179 -21.05 0.69 10.81
C LEU A 179 -22.35 1.47 11.04
N GLY A 180 -22.53 2.10 12.20
CA GLY A 180 -23.76 2.80 12.55
C GLY A 180 -24.97 1.87 12.71
N ILE A 181 -24.76 0.57 13.05
CA ILE A 181 -25.81 -0.44 13.20
C ILE A 181 -25.77 -1.09 14.59
N GLY A 182 -26.90 -1.71 15.00
CA GLY A 182 -26.96 -2.47 16.24
C GLY A 182 -26.18 -3.79 16.16
N ARG A 183 -25.64 -4.28 17.29
CA ARG A 183 -24.94 -5.57 17.37
C ARG A 183 -25.74 -6.74 16.80
N THR A 184 -27.02 -6.82 17.13
CA THR A 184 -27.93 -7.86 16.63
C THR A 184 -28.03 -7.84 15.11
N THR A 185 -28.08 -6.63 14.52
CA THR A 185 -28.08 -6.44 13.06
C THR A 185 -26.76 -6.90 12.45
N LEU A 186 -25.62 -6.60 13.09
CA LEU A 186 -24.31 -7.03 12.64
C LEU A 186 -24.21 -8.57 12.59
N TYR A 187 -24.63 -9.26 13.67
CA TYR A 187 -24.63 -10.73 13.70
C TYR A 187 -25.50 -11.33 12.60
N ARG A 188 -26.70 -10.80 12.40
CA ARG A 188 -27.59 -11.25 11.33
C ARG A 188 -26.98 -11.07 9.94
N LYS A 189 -26.24 -10.00 9.73
CA LYS A 189 -25.53 -9.74 8.46
C LYS A 189 -24.35 -10.66 8.26
N LEU A 190 -23.57 -10.96 9.31
CA LEU A 190 -22.48 -11.93 9.26
C LEU A 190 -22.99 -13.33 8.90
N ASP A 191 -24.10 -13.76 9.50
CA ASP A 191 -24.74 -15.03 9.16
C ASP A 191 -25.24 -15.04 7.71
N ALA A 192 -25.89 -13.96 7.27
CA ALA A 192 -26.43 -13.84 5.89
C ALA A 192 -25.34 -13.83 4.80
N TYR A 193 -24.11 -13.41 5.16
CA TYR A 193 -22.97 -13.35 4.23
C TYR A 193 -21.97 -14.50 4.39
N GLY A 194 -22.21 -15.45 5.34
CA GLY A 194 -21.31 -16.57 5.59
C GLY A 194 -19.92 -16.12 6.10
N LEU A 195 -19.88 -15.05 6.89
CA LEU A 195 -18.66 -14.42 7.40
C LEU A 195 -18.38 -14.73 8.88
N ARG A 196 -18.99 -15.80 9.39
CA ARG A 196 -18.86 -16.22 10.80
C ARG A 196 -17.69 -17.16 10.99
#